data_c1cf6fd31f0e2d40efa7c8cb6b71f180
#
_entry.id   c1cf6fd31f0e2d40efa7c8cb6b71f180
#
_cell.length_a   1.000
_cell.length_b   1.000
_cell.length_c   1.000
_cell.angle_alpha   90.00
_cell.angle_beta   90.00
_cell.angle_gamma   90.00
#
_symmetry.space_group_name_H-M   'P 1'
#
loop_
_entity.id
_entity.type
_entity.pdbx_description
1 polymer ?
#
loop_
_entity_poly.entity_id
_entity_poly.type
_entity_poly.pdbx_seq_one_letter_code
_entity_poly.pdbx_strand_id
1 'polypeptide(L)'
;MKRQLLVALIFMLCASWSKASIDPQKVKPVKNIILMVSDGTSFSTISLARWLQYYQDPSKPKLNLDPYLCGTVRTNCSDAPIGDSAPTTSCYVTGHASRAGYVASYPPDMGAANIDPIDPKKSYGPMATLLEAAKQLQGKSTGFVVTCEFPHATPADVSAHYYNRGYYDGISEQQVHNNLDVVIAGGNNYLNQEQENYLKEHGYTVCRNDIAGMRNCKSDKMWALFNGTSMAYEIDRDPSKEPSLAEGVGIALSKLSKNKKGFFLLVEGSKVDWANHANDPASVGPEFLAFDKAIGTAVEFAKKDGNTAVIIVADHATGGMSIGKASLRNYSKRSKAELFQPILNFKMSLDALGAKLNSEPYENLRPVFKEYTGIDLSDEEVNLIIHSKGYNNSPIPKEQRKEQQDKPLYSPSFSGLLSKILTDHTCLAWTTGGHTGEDVYLGCYNPKGQVPLGMNTNVELAHYMQALFGLYGKIDQFSDDIFTCHDVAFNGLDYKVEKAKDKGSFPKLIVKNSANGKMMTISAFSNIAQISGSESKVIEIASVMPYVDRTDKFYVPKDMAKYLK
;
A
#
# COMPACT_ATOMS: atom_id res chain seq x y z
N MET A 1 -38.97 34.68 -29.70
CA MET A 1 -38.98 33.20 -29.75
C MET A 1 -37.66 32.55 -30.17
N LYS A 2 -37.03 32.88 -31.32
CA LYS A 2 -35.76 32.21 -31.73
C LYS A 2 -34.56 32.43 -30.80
N ARG A 3 -34.43 33.61 -30.14
CA ARG A 3 -33.36 33.87 -29.17
C ARG A 3 -33.54 33.13 -27.82
N GLN A 4 -34.78 32.94 -27.40
CA GLN A 4 -35.09 32.19 -26.17
C GLN A 4 -34.90 30.69 -26.33
N LEU A 5 -35.16 30.13 -27.54
CA LEU A 5 -34.85 28.75 -27.87
C LEU A 5 -33.34 28.47 -27.91
N LEU A 6 -32.53 29.43 -28.42
CA LEU A 6 -31.07 29.27 -28.47
C LEU A 6 -30.44 29.30 -27.07
N VAL A 7 -30.93 30.15 -26.17
CA VAL A 7 -30.49 30.23 -24.77
C VAL A 7 -30.89 28.95 -24.02
N ALA A 8 -32.09 28.41 -24.24
CA ALA A 8 -32.52 27.14 -23.64
C ALA A 8 -31.72 25.94 -24.17
N LEU A 9 -31.35 25.93 -25.46
CA LEU A 9 -30.50 24.89 -26.04
C LEU A 9 -29.05 24.93 -25.48
N ILE A 10 -28.52 26.15 -25.28
CA ILE A 10 -27.19 26.35 -24.66
C ILE A 10 -27.22 25.94 -23.18
N PHE A 11 -28.28 26.24 -22.43
CA PHE A 11 -28.44 25.77 -21.05
C PHE A 11 -28.63 24.25 -20.96
N MET A 12 -29.35 23.60 -21.90
CA MET A 12 -29.45 22.14 -21.95
C MET A 12 -28.12 21.46 -22.34
N LEU A 13 -27.33 22.08 -23.21
CA LEU A 13 -25.99 21.59 -23.55
C LEU A 13 -25.00 21.78 -22.38
N CYS A 14 -25.11 22.87 -21.61
CA CYS A 14 -24.29 23.09 -20.42
C CYS A 14 -24.72 22.22 -19.24
N ALA A 15 -26.00 21.84 -19.11
CA ALA A 15 -26.47 20.94 -18.06
C ALA A 15 -26.05 19.48 -18.26
N SER A 16 -25.59 19.11 -19.45
CA SER A 16 -25.05 17.76 -19.72
C SER A 16 -23.54 17.63 -19.42
N TRP A 17 -22.85 18.69 -19.02
CA TRP A 17 -21.41 18.69 -18.74
C TRP A 17 -21.05 18.57 -17.24
N SER A 18 -22.03 18.37 -16.36
CA SER A 18 -21.78 18.27 -14.92
C SER A 18 -21.77 16.83 -14.36
N LYS A 19 -21.55 15.81 -15.18
CA LYS A 19 -21.26 14.45 -14.67
C LYS A 19 -19.77 14.15 -14.83
N ALA A 20 -18.98 14.59 -13.86
CA ALA A 20 -17.55 14.30 -13.78
C ALA A 20 -17.26 12.82 -13.45
N SER A 21 -18.16 12.10 -12.77
CA SER A 21 -17.97 10.69 -12.43
C SER A 21 -18.54 9.76 -13.50
N ILE A 22 -17.78 8.70 -13.83
CA ILE A 22 -18.27 7.61 -14.69
C ILE A 22 -19.41 6.89 -13.97
N ASP A 23 -20.53 6.69 -14.68
CA ASP A 23 -21.61 5.79 -14.24
C ASP A 23 -21.08 4.34 -14.24
N PRO A 24 -20.90 3.68 -13.07
CA PRO A 24 -20.35 2.34 -13.01
C PRO A 24 -21.14 1.30 -13.82
N GLN A 25 -22.45 1.51 -13.99
CA GLN A 25 -23.29 0.61 -14.78
C GLN A 25 -22.98 0.62 -16.29
N LYS A 26 -22.29 1.67 -16.75
CA LYS A 26 -21.92 1.84 -18.17
C LYS A 26 -20.47 1.45 -18.47
N VAL A 27 -19.69 1.10 -17.46
CA VAL A 27 -18.29 0.69 -17.63
C VAL A 27 -18.24 -0.68 -18.30
N LYS A 28 -17.48 -0.77 -19.39
CA LYS A 28 -17.25 -2.03 -20.09
C LYS A 28 -16.21 -2.88 -19.35
N PRO A 29 -16.54 -4.12 -18.98
CA PRO A 29 -15.61 -4.97 -18.26
C PRO A 29 -14.31 -5.26 -19.03
N VAL A 30 -13.24 -5.44 -18.25
CA VAL A 30 -11.92 -5.90 -18.70
C VAL A 30 -11.58 -7.23 -18.04
N LYS A 31 -10.58 -7.91 -18.58
CA LYS A 31 -10.14 -9.19 -18.08
C LYS A 31 -9.23 -9.05 -16.86
N ASN A 32 -8.34 -8.04 -16.86
CA ASN A 32 -7.32 -7.85 -15.85
C ASN A 32 -7.37 -6.42 -15.30
N ILE A 33 -7.07 -6.28 -14.02
CA ILE A 33 -6.83 -4.98 -13.37
C ILE A 33 -5.44 -5.00 -12.72
N ILE A 34 -4.68 -3.93 -12.94
CA ILE A 34 -3.48 -3.59 -12.20
C ILE A 34 -3.80 -2.32 -11.42
N LEU A 35 -3.84 -2.40 -10.09
CA LEU A 35 -3.94 -1.25 -9.20
C LEU A 35 -2.54 -0.86 -8.78
N MET A 36 -2.11 0.34 -9.11
CA MET A 36 -0.80 0.87 -8.79
C MET A 36 -0.94 2.02 -7.79
N VAL A 37 -0.41 1.83 -6.59
CA VAL A 37 -0.45 2.80 -5.49
C VAL A 37 0.96 3.32 -5.23
N SER A 38 1.17 4.64 -5.32
CA SER A 38 2.37 5.27 -4.76
C SER A 38 1.99 5.85 -3.41
N ASP A 39 2.39 5.16 -2.36
CA ASP A 39 2.07 5.54 -0.99
C ASP A 39 2.57 6.95 -0.68
N GLY A 40 1.75 7.76 0.00
CA GLY A 40 2.09 9.07 0.50
C GLY A 40 2.49 10.13 -0.54
N THR A 41 1.97 10.05 -1.77
CA THR A 41 2.48 10.84 -2.89
C THR A 41 1.64 12.08 -3.20
N SER A 42 2.24 13.27 -3.04
CA SER A 42 1.68 14.55 -3.44
C SER A 42 1.98 14.90 -4.91
N PHE A 43 1.28 15.89 -5.46
CA PHE A 43 1.62 16.47 -6.77
C PHE A 43 3.03 17.09 -6.81
N SER A 44 3.50 17.61 -5.68
CA SER A 44 4.87 18.16 -5.58
C SER A 44 5.93 17.06 -5.76
N THR A 45 5.70 15.87 -5.21
CA THR A 45 6.57 14.70 -5.41
C THR A 45 6.67 14.33 -6.89
N ILE A 46 5.54 14.26 -7.60
CA ILE A 46 5.51 13.99 -9.05
C ILE A 46 6.27 15.07 -9.83
N SER A 47 6.05 16.34 -9.47
CA SER A 47 6.73 17.47 -10.11
C SER A 47 8.23 17.43 -9.89
N LEU A 48 8.68 17.10 -8.68
CA LEU A 48 10.10 16.91 -8.38
C LEU A 48 10.71 15.81 -9.25
N ALA A 49 10.12 14.63 -9.24
CA ALA A 49 10.61 13.48 -10.00
C ALA A 49 10.72 13.81 -11.51
N ARG A 50 9.71 14.49 -12.08
CA ARG A 50 9.73 14.93 -13.48
C ARG A 50 10.87 15.90 -13.76
N TRP A 51 11.12 16.86 -12.88
CA TRP A 51 12.23 17.81 -13.04
C TRP A 51 13.59 17.14 -12.89
N LEU A 52 13.77 16.22 -11.95
CA LEU A 52 15.01 15.46 -11.77
C LEU A 52 15.30 14.63 -13.02
N GLN A 53 14.31 13.88 -13.54
CA GLN A 53 14.44 13.11 -14.78
C GLN A 53 14.79 14.01 -15.96
N TYR A 54 14.05 15.11 -16.18
CA TYR A 54 14.28 16.02 -17.29
C TYR A 54 15.65 16.71 -17.19
N TYR A 55 16.10 17.05 -15.99
CA TYR A 55 17.40 17.66 -15.81
C TYR A 55 18.55 16.68 -16.09
N GLN A 56 18.42 15.42 -15.68
CA GLN A 56 19.39 14.37 -15.97
C GLN A 56 19.39 13.95 -17.46
N ASP A 57 18.21 13.85 -18.05
CA ASP A 57 18.03 13.43 -19.45
C ASP A 57 16.95 14.29 -20.13
N PRO A 58 17.35 15.39 -20.81
CA PRO A 58 16.40 16.27 -21.49
C PRO A 58 15.60 15.60 -22.62
N SER A 59 16.02 14.42 -23.08
CA SER A 59 15.24 13.65 -24.08
C SER A 59 13.99 13.01 -23.46
N LYS A 60 13.89 12.95 -22.13
CA LYS A 60 12.77 12.39 -21.34
C LYS A 60 12.02 13.48 -20.56
N PRO A 61 11.30 14.38 -21.23
CA PRO A 61 10.61 15.49 -20.56
C PRO A 61 9.35 15.07 -19.81
N LYS A 62 8.88 13.84 -19.99
CA LYS A 62 7.65 13.30 -19.42
C LYS A 62 7.92 12.02 -18.64
N LEU A 63 7.19 11.85 -17.53
CA LEU A 63 7.08 10.59 -16.82
C LEU A 63 6.22 9.58 -17.60
N ASN A 64 6.34 8.30 -17.29
CA ASN A 64 5.44 7.27 -17.81
C ASN A 64 3.97 7.51 -17.37
N LEU A 65 3.77 8.10 -16.20
CA LEU A 65 2.48 8.51 -15.66
C LEU A 65 1.79 9.60 -16.51
N ASP A 66 2.54 10.58 -17.01
CA ASP A 66 1.98 11.83 -17.56
C ASP A 66 0.90 11.66 -18.64
N PRO A 67 1.01 10.69 -19.60
CA PRO A 67 -0.03 10.48 -20.60
C PRO A 67 -1.36 9.93 -20.07
N TYR A 68 -1.38 9.44 -18.82
CA TYR A 68 -2.53 8.75 -18.21
C TYR A 68 -3.19 9.53 -17.10
N LEU A 69 -2.63 10.68 -16.69
CA LEU A 69 -3.26 11.56 -15.73
C LEU A 69 -4.65 11.99 -16.23
N CYS A 70 -5.68 11.72 -15.45
CA CYS A 70 -7.08 11.95 -15.85
C CYS A 70 -7.93 12.65 -14.80
N GLY A 71 -7.46 12.73 -13.55
CA GLY A 71 -8.21 13.36 -12.48
C GLY A 71 -7.47 13.42 -11.15
N THR A 72 -8.25 13.60 -10.09
CA THR A 72 -7.81 13.57 -8.69
C THR A 72 -8.72 12.67 -7.87
N VAL A 73 -8.25 12.27 -6.70
CA VAL A 73 -9.04 11.53 -5.72
C VAL A 73 -8.99 12.26 -4.38
N ARG A 74 -10.17 12.49 -3.80
CA ARG A 74 -10.29 12.87 -2.40
C ARG A 74 -10.18 11.60 -1.56
N THR A 75 -9.12 11.50 -0.79
CA THR A 75 -8.89 10.40 0.14
C THR A 75 -9.22 10.82 1.56
N ASN A 76 -10.01 10.02 2.25
CA ASN A 76 -10.37 10.26 3.64
C ASN A 76 -10.60 8.95 4.38
N CYS A 77 -10.42 8.97 5.69
CA CYS A 77 -10.92 7.95 6.59
C CYS A 77 -12.41 8.15 6.87
N SER A 78 -13.08 7.18 7.45
CA SER A 78 -14.48 7.32 7.89
C SER A 78 -14.67 8.41 8.95
N ASP A 79 -13.63 8.68 9.73
CA ASP A 79 -13.62 9.58 10.88
C ASP A 79 -12.68 10.80 10.74
N ALA A 80 -11.94 10.93 9.64
CA ALA A 80 -10.98 12.02 9.46
C ALA A 80 -10.77 12.39 7.97
N PRO A 81 -10.55 13.69 7.68
CA PRO A 81 -10.25 14.15 6.31
C PRO A 81 -8.82 13.84 5.86
N ILE A 82 -7.89 13.54 6.80
CA ILE A 82 -6.52 13.13 6.48
C ILE A 82 -6.49 11.61 6.43
N GLY A 83 -6.10 11.06 5.27
CA GLY A 83 -6.02 9.63 5.05
C GLY A 83 -4.85 8.97 5.81
N ASP A 84 -4.93 7.65 5.96
CA ASP A 84 -3.87 6.73 6.39
C ASP A 84 -3.89 5.55 5.42
N SER A 85 -2.77 4.91 5.13
CA SER A 85 -2.64 3.88 4.08
C SER A 85 -3.68 2.76 4.22
N ALA A 86 -3.94 2.29 5.47
CA ALA A 86 -4.88 1.22 5.72
C ALA A 86 -6.33 1.58 5.33
N PRO A 87 -6.98 2.64 5.86
CA PRO A 87 -8.37 2.92 5.51
C PRO A 87 -8.56 3.38 4.07
N THR A 88 -7.58 4.06 3.47
CA THR A 88 -7.73 4.59 2.12
C THR A 88 -7.56 3.51 1.06
N THR A 89 -6.56 2.62 1.19
CA THR A 89 -6.43 1.46 0.31
C THR A 89 -7.55 0.45 0.54
N SER A 90 -7.96 0.22 1.80
CA SER A 90 -9.18 -0.56 2.10
C SER A 90 -10.38 -0.04 1.32
N CYS A 91 -10.58 1.29 1.30
CA CYS A 91 -11.68 1.90 0.57
C CYS A 91 -11.61 1.61 -0.94
N TYR A 92 -10.42 1.71 -1.55
CA TYR A 92 -10.22 1.42 -2.97
C TYR A 92 -10.63 -0.01 -3.36
N VAL A 93 -10.48 -0.96 -2.46
CA VAL A 93 -10.72 -2.38 -2.80
C VAL A 93 -12.01 -2.94 -2.22
N THR A 94 -12.64 -2.29 -1.24
CA THR A 94 -13.93 -2.70 -0.67
C THR A 94 -15.10 -1.86 -1.17
N GLY A 95 -14.89 -0.56 -1.41
CA GLY A 95 -15.94 0.42 -1.70
C GLY A 95 -16.56 1.05 -0.46
N HIS A 96 -15.97 0.82 0.72
CA HIS A 96 -16.42 1.38 1.98
C HIS A 96 -15.29 2.14 2.68
N ALA A 97 -15.60 3.29 3.24
CA ALA A 97 -14.64 4.02 4.06
C ALA A 97 -14.36 3.24 5.35
N SER A 98 -13.10 3.18 5.73
CA SER A 98 -12.64 2.54 6.95
C SER A 98 -12.01 3.56 7.90
N ARG A 99 -11.69 3.17 9.13
CA ARG A 99 -11.05 4.02 10.13
C ARG A 99 -9.53 3.95 10.03
N ALA A 100 -8.84 5.01 10.44
CA ALA A 100 -7.37 5.02 10.54
C ALA A 100 -6.84 3.78 11.27
N GLY A 101 -5.87 3.10 10.66
CA GLY A 101 -5.28 1.86 11.16
C GLY A 101 -6.08 0.57 10.94
N TYR A 102 -7.24 0.62 10.28
CA TYR A 102 -8.07 -0.56 10.00
C TYR A 102 -7.80 -1.13 8.61
N VAL A 103 -7.60 -2.42 8.53
CA VAL A 103 -7.34 -3.20 7.32
C VAL A 103 -8.63 -3.91 6.90
N ALA A 104 -9.18 -3.58 5.76
CA ALA A 104 -10.41 -4.13 5.16
C ALA A 104 -11.48 -4.54 6.21
N SER A 105 -11.71 -3.65 7.16
CA SER A 105 -12.66 -3.86 8.27
C SER A 105 -13.55 -2.63 8.44
N TYR A 106 -14.83 -2.87 8.74
CA TYR A 106 -15.78 -1.80 9.02
C TYR A 106 -15.34 -0.98 10.24
N PRO A 107 -15.44 0.36 10.20
CA PRO A 107 -15.19 1.19 11.36
C PRO A 107 -16.22 0.90 12.46
N PRO A 108 -15.95 1.28 13.72
CA PRO A 108 -16.98 1.30 14.74
C PRO A 108 -18.04 2.35 14.40
N ASP A 109 -19.26 2.14 14.85
CA ASP A 109 -20.28 3.18 14.81
C ASP A 109 -19.89 4.31 15.77
N MET A 110 -19.61 5.47 15.20
CA MET A 110 -19.30 6.70 15.94
C MET A 110 -20.43 7.74 15.84
N GLY A 111 -21.59 7.35 15.34
CA GLY A 111 -22.73 8.22 15.12
C GLY A 111 -22.39 9.39 14.19
N ALA A 112 -22.69 10.61 14.59
CA ALA A 112 -22.48 11.82 13.79
C ALA A 112 -20.99 12.14 13.51
N ALA A 113 -20.05 11.47 14.18
CA ALA A 113 -18.62 11.62 13.92
C ALA A 113 -18.13 10.82 12.69
N ASN A 114 -18.94 9.88 12.18
CA ASN A 114 -18.63 9.21 10.92
C ASN A 114 -18.93 10.15 9.74
N ILE A 115 -17.97 10.27 8.83
CA ILE A 115 -18.16 11.00 7.56
C ILE A 115 -19.14 10.22 6.67
N ASP A 116 -19.01 8.88 6.64
CA ASP A 116 -19.91 7.99 5.92
C ASP A 116 -20.72 7.13 6.91
N PRO A 117 -22.03 6.93 6.66
CA PRO A 117 -22.86 6.07 7.49
C PRO A 117 -22.38 4.61 7.45
N ILE A 118 -22.44 3.94 8.61
CA ILE A 118 -22.18 2.50 8.71
C ILE A 118 -23.35 1.78 9.37
N ASP A 119 -23.51 0.49 9.07
CA ASP A 119 -24.41 -0.38 9.84
C ASP A 119 -23.73 -0.75 11.17
N PRO A 120 -24.28 -0.34 12.33
CA PRO A 120 -23.69 -0.65 13.64
C PRO A 120 -23.46 -2.15 13.88
N LYS A 121 -24.25 -3.01 13.26
CA LYS A 121 -24.11 -4.47 13.37
C LYS A 121 -22.86 -5.01 12.69
N LYS A 122 -22.29 -4.27 11.75
CA LYS A 122 -21.06 -4.62 11.02
C LYS A 122 -19.79 -4.09 11.69
N SER A 123 -19.92 -3.27 12.75
CA SER A 123 -18.76 -2.65 13.45
C SER A 123 -17.65 -3.65 13.72
N TYR A 124 -16.41 -3.29 13.32
CA TYR A 124 -15.18 -4.10 13.38
C TYR A 124 -15.19 -5.36 12.49
N GLY A 125 -16.29 -5.69 11.81
CA GLY A 125 -16.39 -6.86 10.94
C GLY A 125 -15.53 -6.72 9.67
N PRO A 126 -15.10 -7.83 9.07
CA PRO A 126 -14.34 -7.83 7.82
C PRO A 126 -15.21 -7.37 6.63
N MET A 127 -14.57 -6.75 5.66
CA MET A 127 -15.14 -6.37 4.37
C MET A 127 -14.45 -7.15 3.25
N ALA A 128 -15.21 -7.86 2.41
CA ALA A 128 -14.60 -8.55 1.27
C ALA A 128 -13.96 -7.55 0.29
N THR A 129 -12.80 -7.93 -0.22
CA THR A 129 -12.03 -7.10 -1.14
C THR A 129 -12.31 -7.46 -2.61
N LEU A 130 -12.01 -6.54 -3.51
CA LEU A 130 -12.09 -6.78 -4.94
C LEU A 130 -11.15 -7.92 -5.39
N LEU A 131 -10.00 -8.08 -4.74
CA LEU A 131 -9.07 -9.19 -4.97
C LEU A 131 -9.74 -10.53 -4.65
N GLU A 132 -10.35 -10.64 -3.48
CA GLU A 132 -11.04 -11.87 -3.04
C GLU A 132 -12.25 -12.19 -3.93
N ALA A 133 -13.05 -11.18 -4.27
CA ALA A 133 -14.17 -11.36 -5.19
C ALA A 133 -13.72 -11.77 -6.59
N ALA A 134 -12.65 -11.18 -7.12
CA ALA A 134 -12.06 -11.57 -8.41
C ALA A 134 -11.58 -13.02 -8.39
N LYS A 135 -10.94 -13.45 -7.29
CA LYS A 135 -10.48 -14.82 -7.10
C LYS A 135 -11.64 -15.80 -6.96
N GLN A 136 -12.53 -15.57 -6.00
CA GLN A 136 -13.54 -16.57 -5.61
C GLN A 136 -14.72 -16.60 -6.57
N LEU A 137 -15.22 -15.45 -7.05
CA LEU A 137 -16.37 -15.40 -7.96
C LEU A 137 -15.99 -15.62 -9.43
N GLN A 138 -14.74 -15.25 -9.82
CA GLN A 138 -14.33 -15.28 -11.22
C GLN A 138 -13.16 -16.24 -11.49
N GLY A 139 -12.50 -16.78 -10.46
CA GLY A 139 -11.37 -17.70 -10.58
C GLY A 139 -10.13 -17.02 -11.19
N LYS A 140 -9.95 -15.72 -10.97
CA LYS A 140 -8.78 -14.97 -11.44
C LYS A 140 -7.58 -15.26 -10.56
N SER A 141 -6.37 -15.15 -11.13
CA SER A 141 -5.14 -15.14 -10.35
C SER A 141 -4.96 -13.82 -9.63
N THR A 142 -4.30 -13.86 -8.48
CA THR A 142 -4.14 -12.70 -7.61
C THR A 142 -2.71 -12.57 -7.10
N GLY A 143 -2.28 -11.35 -6.83
CA GLY A 143 -0.97 -11.11 -6.25
C GLY A 143 -0.70 -9.64 -5.97
N PHE A 144 0.46 -9.41 -5.35
CA PHE A 144 0.98 -8.06 -5.19
C PHE A 144 2.51 -8.00 -5.34
N VAL A 145 3.00 -6.80 -5.68
CA VAL A 145 4.42 -6.44 -5.73
C VAL A 145 4.58 -5.12 -5.00
N VAL A 146 5.28 -5.13 -3.88
CA VAL A 146 5.42 -3.97 -2.98
C VAL A 146 6.86 -3.82 -2.51
N THR A 147 7.27 -2.63 -2.07
CA THR A 147 8.62 -2.38 -1.54
C THR A 147 8.67 -2.36 -0.01
N CYS A 148 7.53 -2.30 0.67
CA CYS A 148 7.40 -2.54 2.11
C CYS A 148 7.43 -4.04 2.45
N GLU A 149 7.32 -4.38 3.73
CA GLU A 149 7.06 -5.74 4.19
C GLU A 149 5.66 -6.21 3.81
N PHE A 150 5.53 -7.50 3.49
CA PHE A 150 4.27 -8.04 2.97
C PHE A 150 3.05 -7.89 3.91
N PRO A 151 3.16 -7.84 5.28
CA PRO A 151 2.01 -7.58 6.15
C PRO A 151 1.78 -6.08 6.41
N HIS A 152 2.47 -5.15 5.71
CA HIS A 152 2.19 -3.71 5.82
C HIS A 152 0.77 -3.38 5.33
N ALA A 153 0.29 -2.18 5.65
CA ALA A 153 -1.10 -1.78 5.44
C ALA A 153 -1.62 -2.02 4.02
N THR A 154 -0.99 -1.44 3.02
CA THR A 154 -1.47 -1.48 1.62
C THR A 154 -1.60 -2.90 1.05
N PRO A 155 -0.58 -3.81 1.16
CA PRO A 155 -0.76 -5.20 0.75
C PRO A 155 -1.73 -5.97 1.67
N ALA A 156 -1.84 -5.62 2.96
CA ALA A 156 -2.81 -6.22 3.86
C ALA A 156 -4.25 -5.89 3.46
N ASP A 157 -4.53 -4.64 3.07
CA ASP A 157 -5.87 -4.16 2.71
C ASP A 157 -6.51 -4.94 1.56
N VAL A 158 -5.73 -5.50 0.67
CA VAL A 158 -6.26 -6.30 -0.45
C VAL A 158 -6.50 -7.76 -0.07
N SER A 159 -5.95 -8.25 1.05
CA SER A 159 -5.78 -9.69 1.30
C SER A 159 -5.93 -10.15 2.75
N ALA A 160 -6.24 -9.25 3.69
CA ALA A 160 -6.44 -9.54 5.11
C ALA A 160 -7.48 -8.60 5.73
N HIS A 161 -7.94 -8.92 6.94
CA HIS A 161 -9.01 -8.17 7.63
C HIS A 161 -8.70 -8.09 9.11
N TYR A 162 -8.44 -6.88 9.59
CA TYR A 162 -8.28 -6.63 11.03
C TYR A 162 -8.39 -5.14 11.36
N TYR A 163 -8.90 -4.81 12.53
CA TYR A 163 -9.07 -3.42 12.97
C TYR A 163 -7.77 -2.76 13.49
N ASN A 164 -6.62 -3.40 13.32
CA ASN A 164 -5.31 -2.88 13.71
C ASN A 164 -4.22 -3.34 12.72
N ARG A 165 -3.75 -2.42 11.87
CA ARG A 165 -2.69 -2.67 10.86
C ARG A 165 -1.36 -3.17 11.45
N GLY A 166 -1.12 -2.92 12.75
CA GLY A 166 0.09 -3.37 13.45
C GLY A 166 0.04 -4.84 13.91
N TYR A 167 -1.08 -5.54 13.73
CA TYR A 167 -1.18 -6.97 14.11
C TYR A 167 -0.63 -7.89 13.02
N TYR A 168 0.67 -7.79 12.76
CA TYR A 168 1.35 -8.50 11.66
C TYR A 168 1.23 -10.01 11.72
N ASP A 169 1.19 -10.64 12.91
CA ASP A 169 1.03 -12.09 13.04
C ASP A 169 -0.29 -12.57 12.43
N GLY A 170 -1.41 -11.92 12.78
CA GLY A 170 -2.72 -12.28 12.23
C GLY A 170 -2.92 -11.84 10.78
N ILE A 171 -2.27 -10.75 10.34
CA ILE A 171 -2.30 -10.29 8.94
C ILE A 171 -1.52 -11.26 8.06
N SER A 172 -0.29 -11.62 8.42
CA SER A 172 0.55 -12.54 7.66
C SER A 172 -0.09 -13.93 7.54
N GLU A 173 -0.74 -14.42 8.62
CA GLU A 173 -1.48 -15.67 8.59
C GLU A 173 -2.60 -15.63 7.55
N GLN A 174 -3.40 -14.56 7.53
CA GLN A 174 -4.45 -14.39 6.53
C GLN A 174 -3.92 -14.31 5.10
N GLN A 175 -2.83 -13.57 4.87
CA GLN A 175 -2.26 -13.42 3.53
C GLN A 175 -1.75 -14.75 2.97
N VAL A 176 -1.12 -15.58 3.79
CA VAL A 176 -0.68 -16.92 3.42
C VAL A 176 -1.88 -17.81 3.08
N HIS A 177 -2.89 -17.82 3.95
CA HIS A 177 -4.08 -18.65 3.80
C HIS A 177 -5.11 -18.10 2.79
N ASN A 178 -4.95 -16.86 2.34
CA ASN A 178 -5.73 -16.32 1.21
C ASN A 178 -5.23 -16.84 -0.14
N ASN A 179 -4.13 -17.62 -0.14
CA ASN A 179 -3.61 -18.30 -1.32
C ASN A 179 -3.34 -17.36 -2.50
N LEU A 180 -2.62 -16.26 -2.27
CA LEU A 180 -2.19 -15.32 -3.32
C LEU A 180 -1.20 -16.01 -4.26
N ASP A 181 -1.43 -15.96 -5.57
CA ASP A 181 -0.59 -16.67 -6.53
C ASP A 181 0.84 -16.12 -6.61
N VAL A 182 1.00 -14.79 -6.58
CA VAL A 182 2.31 -14.15 -6.65
C VAL A 182 2.45 -13.06 -5.60
N VAL A 183 3.47 -13.17 -4.76
CA VAL A 183 3.88 -12.15 -3.79
C VAL A 183 5.35 -11.83 -4.00
N ILE A 184 5.68 -10.55 -4.22
CA ILE A 184 7.06 -10.05 -4.25
C ILE A 184 7.10 -8.83 -3.33
N ALA A 185 7.86 -8.91 -2.24
CA ALA A 185 7.83 -7.92 -1.17
C ALA A 185 9.09 -7.92 -0.31
N GLY A 186 9.20 -6.97 0.60
CA GLY A 186 10.05 -7.07 1.77
C GLY A 186 9.47 -8.00 2.85
N GLY A 187 10.10 -8.07 4.00
CA GLY A 187 9.51 -8.69 5.19
C GLY A 187 9.78 -10.18 5.37
N ASN A 188 10.94 -10.65 4.93
CA ASN A 188 11.35 -12.04 5.11
C ASN A 188 11.24 -12.55 6.56
N ASN A 189 11.35 -11.68 7.58
CA ASN A 189 11.23 -12.04 8.99
C ASN A 189 9.77 -12.31 9.43
N TYR A 190 8.78 -11.88 8.66
CA TYR A 190 7.36 -12.03 9.00
C TYR A 190 6.73 -13.31 8.45
N LEU A 191 7.46 -14.07 7.62
CA LEU A 191 7.03 -15.40 7.19
C LEU A 191 7.66 -16.44 8.13
N ASN A 192 6.85 -17.07 8.99
CA ASN A 192 7.31 -18.12 9.89
C ASN A 192 7.42 -19.48 9.18
N GLN A 193 7.98 -20.48 9.87
CA GLN A 193 8.25 -21.79 9.28
C GLN A 193 6.97 -22.59 8.95
N GLU A 194 5.90 -22.44 9.75
CA GLU A 194 4.63 -23.12 9.52
C GLU A 194 3.95 -22.57 8.25
N GLN A 195 3.95 -21.25 8.11
CA GLN A 195 3.46 -20.56 6.92
C GLN A 195 4.25 -20.93 5.66
N GLU A 196 5.58 -21.00 5.76
CA GLU A 196 6.42 -21.42 4.63
C GLU A 196 6.15 -22.88 4.24
N ASN A 197 5.96 -23.78 5.21
CA ASN A 197 5.61 -25.18 4.96
C ASN A 197 4.25 -25.27 4.25
N TYR A 198 3.23 -24.53 4.75
CA TYR A 198 1.92 -24.44 4.11
C TYR A 198 2.03 -24.02 2.63
N LEU A 199 2.78 -22.94 2.35
CA LEU A 199 2.98 -22.48 0.97
C LEU A 199 3.62 -23.58 0.10
N LYS A 200 4.66 -24.25 0.58
CA LYS A 200 5.35 -25.33 -0.17
C LYS A 200 4.43 -26.52 -0.43
N GLU A 201 3.64 -26.94 0.54
CA GLU A 201 2.65 -28.01 0.41
C GLU A 201 1.55 -27.67 -0.61
N HIS A 202 1.27 -26.35 -0.81
CA HIS A 202 0.31 -25.85 -1.80
C HIS A 202 0.95 -25.51 -3.16
N GLY A 203 2.20 -25.96 -3.39
CA GLY A 203 2.87 -25.85 -4.67
C GLY A 203 3.52 -24.49 -4.97
N TYR A 204 3.73 -23.67 -3.95
CA TYR A 204 4.45 -22.41 -4.11
C TYR A 204 5.96 -22.60 -4.11
N THR A 205 6.64 -21.86 -4.97
CA THR A 205 8.08 -21.60 -4.82
C THR A 205 8.26 -20.44 -3.85
N VAL A 206 8.97 -20.67 -2.75
CA VAL A 206 9.30 -19.63 -1.76
C VAL A 206 10.77 -19.27 -1.92
N CYS A 207 11.04 -18.00 -2.27
CA CYS A 207 12.38 -17.41 -2.43
C CYS A 207 12.63 -16.45 -1.27
N ARG A 208 13.55 -16.77 -0.37
CA ARG A 208 13.90 -15.92 0.78
C ARG A 208 15.29 -15.32 0.58
N ASN A 209 15.37 -14.01 0.34
CA ASN A 209 16.60 -13.30 -0.05
C ASN A 209 17.33 -13.98 -1.23
N ASP A 210 16.56 -14.60 -2.11
CA ASP A 210 17.07 -15.35 -3.26
C ASP A 210 16.57 -14.72 -4.57
N ILE A 211 17.28 -13.70 -5.02
CA ILE A 211 16.96 -13.00 -6.28
C ILE A 211 17.16 -13.90 -7.50
N ALA A 212 18.13 -14.81 -7.46
CA ALA A 212 18.37 -15.75 -8.54
C ALA A 212 17.24 -16.78 -8.65
N GLY A 213 16.79 -17.31 -7.52
CA GLY A 213 15.63 -18.20 -7.43
C GLY A 213 14.36 -17.51 -7.94
N MET A 214 14.10 -16.28 -7.55
CA MET A 214 12.97 -15.49 -8.06
C MET A 214 13.04 -15.34 -9.60
N ARG A 215 14.19 -14.91 -10.14
CA ARG A 215 14.39 -14.70 -11.59
C ARG A 215 14.23 -15.98 -12.40
N ASN A 216 14.65 -17.11 -11.86
CA ASN A 216 14.62 -18.41 -12.53
C ASN A 216 13.38 -19.25 -12.22
N CYS A 217 12.48 -18.78 -11.35
CA CYS A 217 11.29 -19.51 -10.93
C CYS A 217 10.37 -19.84 -12.11
N LYS A 218 10.09 -21.14 -12.30
CA LYS A 218 9.20 -21.64 -13.36
C LYS A 218 7.76 -21.82 -12.89
N SER A 219 7.52 -21.90 -11.58
CA SER A 219 6.18 -22.02 -11.01
C SER A 219 5.34 -20.77 -11.27
N ASP A 220 4.06 -20.96 -11.47
CA ASP A 220 3.09 -19.86 -11.58
C ASP A 220 2.70 -19.30 -10.20
N LYS A 221 2.99 -20.07 -9.13
CA LYS A 221 2.79 -19.68 -7.73
C LYS A 221 4.13 -19.39 -7.08
N MET A 222 4.32 -18.15 -6.59
CA MET A 222 5.61 -17.73 -6.05
C MET A 222 5.44 -16.69 -4.93
N TRP A 223 6.17 -16.90 -3.83
CA TRP A 223 6.43 -15.90 -2.82
C TRP A 223 7.93 -15.59 -2.81
N ALA A 224 8.30 -14.36 -3.11
CA ALA A 224 9.68 -13.88 -3.09
C ALA A 224 9.81 -12.72 -2.10
N LEU A 225 10.50 -12.96 -0.99
CA LEU A 225 10.62 -12.03 0.12
C LEU A 225 12.08 -11.62 0.32
N PHE A 226 12.31 -10.33 0.40
CA PHE A 226 13.63 -9.72 0.50
C PHE A 226 13.78 -8.94 1.80
N ASN A 227 15.01 -8.85 2.30
CA ASN A 227 15.36 -8.24 3.59
C ASN A 227 14.54 -8.75 4.79
N GLY A 228 14.95 -8.39 5.98
CA GLY A 228 14.25 -8.79 7.21
C GLY A 228 12.91 -8.06 7.39
N THR A 229 12.91 -6.79 7.06
CA THR A 229 11.73 -5.90 7.11
C THR A 229 11.37 -5.45 5.70
N SER A 230 11.45 -4.19 5.36
CA SER A 230 11.22 -3.69 4.00
C SER A 230 12.42 -3.89 3.07
N MET A 231 12.19 -3.80 1.77
CA MET A 231 13.27 -3.66 0.78
C MET A 231 14.04 -2.33 1.00
N ALA A 232 15.24 -2.22 0.44
CA ALA A 232 16.03 -0.99 0.49
C ALA A 232 15.31 0.18 -0.22
N TYR A 233 15.64 1.43 0.13
CA TYR A 233 15.32 2.56 -0.74
C TYR A 233 15.96 2.38 -2.12
N GLU A 234 15.30 2.84 -3.18
CA GLU A 234 15.83 2.68 -4.55
C GLU A 234 17.23 3.26 -4.70
N ILE A 235 17.54 4.37 -4.01
CA ILE A 235 18.88 4.99 -4.02
C ILE A 235 19.95 4.10 -3.35
N ASP A 236 19.58 3.24 -2.42
CA ASP A 236 20.47 2.33 -1.68
C ASP A 236 20.43 0.89 -2.21
N ARG A 237 19.52 0.59 -3.13
CA ARG A 237 19.25 -0.78 -3.60
C ARG A 237 20.44 -1.39 -4.32
N ASP A 238 20.82 -2.59 -3.90
CA ASP A 238 21.77 -3.45 -4.59
C ASP A 238 21.01 -4.39 -5.55
N PRO A 239 21.10 -4.21 -6.88
CA PRO A 239 20.37 -5.03 -7.85
C PRO A 239 20.84 -6.50 -7.89
N SER A 240 21.91 -6.85 -7.22
CA SER A 240 22.34 -8.25 -7.04
C SER A 240 21.63 -8.94 -5.89
N LYS A 241 21.01 -8.20 -4.98
CA LYS A 241 20.33 -8.71 -3.79
C LYS A 241 18.82 -8.56 -3.84
N GLU A 242 18.32 -7.48 -4.44
CA GLU A 242 16.90 -7.13 -4.47
C GLU A 242 16.45 -6.72 -5.88
N PRO A 243 15.23 -7.09 -6.32
CA PRO A 243 14.69 -6.62 -7.59
C PRO A 243 14.34 -5.13 -7.51
N SER A 244 14.29 -4.45 -8.64
CA SER A 244 13.54 -3.19 -8.73
C SER A 244 12.03 -3.47 -8.74
N LEU A 245 11.22 -2.46 -8.38
CA LEU A 245 9.78 -2.58 -8.44
C LEU A 245 9.30 -2.96 -9.88
N ALA A 246 9.87 -2.33 -10.89
CA ALA A 246 9.57 -2.61 -12.29
C ALA A 246 9.91 -4.06 -12.70
N GLU A 247 11.03 -4.61 -12.22
CA GLU A 247 11.41 -6.02 -12.43
C GLU A 247 10.40 -6.96 -11.77
N GLY A 248 10.05 -6.69 -10.50
CA GLY A 248 9.03 -7.46 -9.78
C GLY A 248 7.69 -7.48 -10.51
N VAL A 249 7.24 -6.32 -10.99
CA VAL A 249 6.01 -6.20 -11.80
C VAL A 249 6.09 -7.04 -13.07
N GLY A 250 7.18 -6.98 -13.81
CA GLY A 250 7.37 -7.79 -15.02
C GLY A 250 7.28 -9.29 -14.75
N ILE A 251 7.90 -9.76 -13.66
CA ILE A 251 7.86 -11.16 -13.23
C ILE A 251 6.43 -11.55 -12.82
N ALA A 252 5.75 -10.76 -11.99
CA ALA A 252 4.38 -11.03 -11.57
C ALA A 252 3.42 -11.11 -12.76
N LEU A 253 3.49 -10.17 -13.69
CA LEU A 253 2.68 -10.18 -14.91
C LEU A 253 2.92 -11.43 -15.76
N SER A 254 4.18 -11.88 -15.89
CA SER A 254 4.53 -13.08 -16.66
C SER A 254 3.91 -14.37 -16.11
N LYS A 255 3.61 -14.41 -14.80
CA LYS A 255 2.98 -15.54 -14.11
C LYS A 255 1.45 -15.42 -14.11
N LEU A 256 0.92 -14.31 -13.62
CA LEU A 256 -0.52 -14.08 -13.44
C LEU A 256 -1.28 -14.10 -14.78
N SER A 257 -0.68 -13.60 -15.86
CA SER A 257 -1.31 -13.55 -17.19
C SER A 257 -1.55 -14.93 -17.84
N LYS A 258 -0.93 -15.99 -17.31
CA LYS A 258 -1.17 -17.38 -17.78
C LYS A 258 -2.58 -17.85 -17.47
N ASN A 259 -3.22 -17.31 -16.45
CA ASN A 259 -4.61 -17.61 -16.14
C ASN A 259 -5.54 -17.03 -17.22
N LYS A 260 -6.25 -17.91 -17.92
CA LYS A 260 -7.17 -17.51 -18.99
C LYS A 260 -8.39 -16.70 -18.50
N LYS A 261 -8.73 -16.81 -17.21
CA LYS A 261 -9.78 -16.01 -16.54
C LYS A 261 -9.31 -14.60 -16.21
N GLY A 262 -8.00 -14.34 -16.22
CA GLY A 262 -7.37 -13.05 -15.92
C GLY A 262 -6.82 -12.96 -14.51
N PHE A 263 -6.50 -11.73 -14.10
CA PHE A 263 -5.87 -11.48 -12.81
C PHE A 263 -6.23 -10.11 -12.20
N PHE A 264 -6.01 -10.01 -10.88
CA PHE A 264 -5.88 -8.75 -10.14
C PHE A 264 -4.45 -8.67 -9.59
N LEU A 265 -3.77 -7.55 -9.82
CA LEU A 265 -2.43 -7.28 -9.31
C LEU A 265 -2.41 -5.93 -8.60
N LEU A 266 -2.01 -5.91 -7.32
CA LEU A 266 -1.60 -4.69 -6.63
C LEU A 266 -0.11 -4.45 -6.86
N VAL A 267 0.27 -3.22 -7.17
CA VAL A 267 1.66 -2.75 -7.22
C VAL A 267 1.78 -1.55 -6.31
N GLU A 268 2.77 -1.54 -5.41
CA GLU A 268 2.94 -0.40 -4.51
C GLU A 268 4.38 0.11 -4.51
N GLY A 269 4.52 1.41 -4.73
CA GLY A 269 5.74 2.17 -4.42
C GLY A 269 5.67 2.66 -2.98
N SER A 270 5.89 1.77 -2.04
CA SER A 270 5.63 1.98 -0.60
C SER A 270 6.52 3.03 0.04
N LYS A 271 7.75 3.15 -0.45
CA LYS A 271 8.78 3.97 0.24
C LYS A 271 8.79 5.43 -0.18
N VAL A 272 7.92 5.84 -1.10
CA VAL A 272 7.68 7.26 -1.38
C VAL A 272 7.12 7.94 -0.12
N ASP A 273 6.18 7.29 0.55
CA ASP A 273 5.62 7.73 1.83
C ASP A 273 6.69 7.85 2.91
N TRP A 274 7.48 6.80 3.10
CA TRP A 274 8.52 6.79 4.13
C TRP A 274 9.58 7.88 3.90
N ALA A 275 9.96 8.14 2.64
CA ALA A 275 10.84 9.24 2.30
C ALA A 275 10.21 10.61 2.62
N ASN A 276 8.89 10.76 2.38
CA ASN A 276 8.15 11.95 2.74
C ASN A 276 8.00 12.11 4.27
N HIS A 277 7.73 11.04 5.01
CA HIS A 277 7.71 11.04 6.47
C HIS A 277 9.06 11.45 7.09
N ALA A 278 10.15 10.94 6.53
CA ALA A 278 11.50 11.31 6.94
C ALA A 278 11.91 12.71 6.47
N ASN A 279 11.11 13.37 5.61
CA ASN A 279 11.47 14.58 4.89
C ASN A 279 12.85 14.41 4.20
N ASP A 280 13.02 13.29 3.49
CA ASP A 280 14.29 12.88 2.87
C ASP A 280 14.41 13.40 1.44
N PRO A 281 15.19 14.47 1.19
CA PRO A 281 15.36 15.02 -0.15
C PRO A 281 16.19 14.11 -1.07
N ALA A 282 16.89 13.11 -0.52
CA ALA A 282 17.70 12.17 -1.30
C ALA A 282 16.85 11.04 -1.88
N SER A 283 15.88 10.54 -1.10
CA SER A 283 15.13 9.33 -1.45
C SER A 283 13.83 9.58 -2.18
N VAL A 284 13.11 10.68 -1.88
CA VAL A 284 11.75 10.91 -2.40
C VAL A 284 11.67 10.92 -3.94
N GLY A 285 12.64 11.54 -4.61
CA GLY A 285 12.69 11.58 -6.08
C GLY A 285 12.98 10.21 -6.71
N PRO A 286 14.06 9.53 -6.32
CA PRO A 286 14.37 8.16 -6.77
C PRO A 286 13.25 7.15 -6.54
N GLU A 287 12.59 7.18 -5.38
CA GLU A 287 11.46 6.29 -5.08
C GLU A 287 10.31 6.47 -6.06
N PHE A 288 9.88 7.72 -6.30
CA PHE A 288 8.81 7.95 -7.27
C PHE A 288 9.25 7.59 -8.70
N LEU A 289 10.51 7.84 -9.09
CA LEU A 289 11.02 7.43 -10.40
C LEU A 289 11.07 5.91 -10.56
N ALA A 290 11.34 5.15 -9.49
CA ALA A 290 11.24 3.68 -9.52
C ALA A 290 9.80 3.21 -9.71
N PHE A 291 8.83 3.85 -9.04
CA PHE A 291 7.41 3.61 -9.25
C PHE A 291 6.97 3.97 -10.68
N ASP A 292 7.43 5.11 -11.22
CA ASP A 292 7.13 5.52 -12.59
C ASP A 292 7.67 4.54 -13.64
N LYS A 293 8.83 3.92 -13.42
CA LYS A 293 9.32 2.84 -14.26
C LYS A 293 8.41 1.61 -14.21
N ALA A 294 7.87 1.29 -13.03
CA ALA A 294 6.92 0.19 -12.88
C ALA A 294 5.59 0.50 -13.60
N ILE A 295 5.13 1.76 -13.61
CA ILE A 295 3.99 2.20 -14.44
C ILE A 295 4.28 1.91 -15.91
N GLY A 296 5.47 2.26 -16.41
CA GLY A 296 5.87 1.96 -17.79
C GLY A 296 5.72 0.47 -18.11
N THR A 297 6.24 -0.41 -17.25
CA THR A 297 6.13 -1.88 -17.40
C THR A 297 4.68 -2.34 -17.42
N ALA A 298 3.85 -1.87 -16.50
CA ALA A 298 2.44 -2.25 -16.39
C ALA A 298 1.62 -1.80 -17.60
N VAL A 299 1.82 -0.56 -18.06
CA VAL A 299 1.08 -0.01 -19.20
C VAL A 299 1.53 -0.63 -20.52
N GLU A 300 2.80 -0.90 -20.71
CA GLU A 300 3.29 -1.64 -21.89
C GLU A 300 2.68 -3.03 -21.99
N PHE A 301 2.61 -3.76 -20.86
CA PHE A 301 1.90 -5.03 -20.79
C PHE A 301 0.42 -4.84 -21.16
N ALA A 302 -0.26 -3.86 -20.54
CA ALA A 302 -1.69 -3.62 -20.75
C ALA A 302 -2.03 -3.28 -22.20
N LYS A 303 -1.18 -2.50 -22.87
CA LYS A 303 -1.32 -2.19 -24.31
C LYS A 303 -1.18 -3.43 -25.19
N LYS A 304 -0.22 -4.30 -24.90
CA LYS A 304 0.01 -5.55 -25.65
C LYS A 304 -1.13 -6.55 -25.43
N ASP A 305 -1.64 -6.66 -24.19
CA ASP A 305 -2.74 -7.55 -23.83
C ASP A 305 -4.10 -7.08 -24.39
N GLY A 306 -4.34 -5.78 -24.46
CA GLY A 306 -5.57 -5.17 -24.99
C GLY A 306 -6.83 -5.38 -24.16
N ASN A 307 -6.72 -6.01 -22.97
CA ASN A 307 -7.83 -6.30 -22.06
C ASN A 307 -7.47 -6.13 -20.57
N THR A 308 -6.47 -5.30 -20.31
CA THR A 308 -5.97 -4.94 -18.98
C THR A 308 -6.18 -3.45 -18.74
N ALA A 309 -6.85 -3.09 -17.65
CA ALA A 309 -6.88 -1.72 -17.13
C ALA A 309 -5.77 -1.52 -16.11
N VAL A 310 -5.15 -0.33 -16.10
CA VAL A 310 -4.16 0.09 -15.11
C VAL A 310 -4.70 1.34 -14.43
N ILE A 311 -4.91 1.27 -13.14
CA ILE A 311 -5.33 2.37 -12.27
C ILE A 311 -4.11 2.81 -11.47
N ILE A 312 -3.79 4.09 -11.49
CA ILE A 312 -2.57 4.66 -10.89
C ILE A 312 -2.98 5.78 -9.96
N VAL A 313 -2.73 5.63 -8.67
CA VAL A 313 -3.24 6.56 -7.65
C VAL A 313 -2.29 6.61 -6.46
N ALA A 314 -2.35 7.67 -5.65
CA ALA A 314 -1.83 7.65 -4.30
C ALA A 314 -2.97 7.36 -3.31
N ASP A 315 -2.66 6.82 -2.17
CA ASP A 315 -3.61 6.55 -1.10
C ASP A 315 -3.85 7.79 -0.23
N HIS A 316 -2.83 8.59 0.00
CA HIS A 316 -2.83 9.92 0.61
C HIS A 316 -1.58 10.68 0.17
N ALA A 317 -1.41 11.91 0.67
CA ALA A 317 -0.17 12.65 0.56
C ALA A 317 0.53 12.72 1.94
N THR A 318 1.86 12.93 1.94
CA THR A 318 2.70 12.92 3.14
C THR A 318 3.75 14.02 3.06
N GLY A 319 4.11 14.59 4.22
CA GLY A 319 5.20 15.54 4.39
C GLY A 319 4.87 16.97 4.00
N GLY A 320 3.87 17.19 3.17
CA GLY A 320 3.53 18.52 2.63
C GLY A 320 4.73 19.17 1.94
N MET A 321 5.43 18.41 1.08
CA MET A 321 6.61 18.86 0.36
C MET A 321 6.29 19.98 -0.63
N SER A 322 7.17 20.95 -0.76
CA SER A 322 7.15 21.95 -1.83
C SER A 322 8.49 22.09 -2.54
N ILE A 323 8.42 22.35 -3.85
CA ILE A 323 9.58 22.83 -4.62
C ILE A 323 9.58 24.35 -4.50
N GLY A 324 10.47 24.87 -3.66
CA GLY A 324 10.51 26.26 -3.25
C GLY A 324 10.33 26.39 -1.74
N LYS A 325 11.12 27.26 -1.12
CA LYS A 325 11.10 27.52 0.32
C LYS A 325 11.22 29.00 0.62
N ALA A 326 10.82 29.42 1.81
CA ALA A 326 10.82 30.83 2.20
C ALA A 326 12.20 31.49 2.11
N SER A 327 13.28 30.74 2.36
CA SER A 327 14.66 31.21 2.25
C SER A 327 15.19 31.26 0.81
N LEU A 328 14.52 30.65 -0.17
CA LEU A 328 14.93 30.64 -1.58
C LEU A 328 14.60 31.99 -2.24
N ARG A 329 15.52 32.95 -2.15
CA ARG A 329 15.36 34.26 -2.76
C ARG A 329 15.63 34.22 -4.26
N ASN A 330 14.95 35.09 -5.01
CA ASN A 330 15.12 35.25 -6.46
C ASN A 330 14.97 33.93 -7.24
N TYR A 331 14.03 33.07 -6.84
CA TYR A 331 13.81 31.74 -7.43
C TYR A 331 13.64 31.81 -8.97
N SER A 332 13.04 32.87 -9.50
CA SER A 332 12.81 33.05 -10.94
C SER A 332 14.11 33.30 -11.75
N LYS A 333 15.22 33.58 -11.06
CA LYS A 333 16.55 33.79 -11.67
C LYS A 333 17.48 32.60 -11.48
N ARG A 334 17.03 31.56 -10.75
CA ARG A 334 17.80 30.35 -10.50
C ARG A 334 17.80 29.45 -11.73
N SER A 335 18.96 28.94 -12.11
CA SER A 335 19.06 27.90 -13.13
C SER A 335 18.54 26.55 -12.63
N LYS A 336 18.21 25.64 -13.56
CA LYS A 336 17.89 24.25 -13.22
C LYS A 336 19.01 23.56 -12.43
N ALA A 337 20.27 23.86 -12.76
CA ALA A 337 21.42 23.31 -12.07
C ALA A 337 21.47 23.76 -10.60
N GLU A 338 21.25 25.06 -10.31
CA GLU A 338 21.22 25.55 -8.93
C GLU A 338 20.06 24.94 -8.10
N LEU A 339 18.94 24.58 -8.73
CA LEU A 339 17.79 24.02 -8.04
C LEU A 339 17.89 22.50 -7.82
N PHE A 340 18.36 21.75 -8.83
CA PHE A 340 18.22 20.29 -8.83
C PHE A 340 19.54 19.53 -8.67
N GLN A 341 20.70 20.13 -9.07
CA GLN A 341 21.99 19.47 -8.89
C GLN A 341 22.31 19.12 -7.43
N PRO A 342 22.01 19.96 -6.43
CA PRO A 342 22.21 19.59 -5.02
C PRO A 342 21.51 18.29 -4.63
N ILE A 343 20.27 18.06 -5.12
CA ILE A 343 19.51 16.85 -4.84
C ILE A 343 20.15 15.64 -5.53
N LEU A 344 20.60 15.80 -6.77
CA LEU A 344 21.22 14.73 -7.56
C LEU A 344 22.63 14.36 -7.08
N ASN A 345 23.25 15.17 -6.23
CA ASN A 345 24.53 14.85 -5.61
C ASN A 345 24.39 13.85 -4.46
N PHE A 346 23.20 13.68 -3.90
CA PHE A 346 22.96 12.70 -2.84
C PHE A 346 23.10 11.29 -3.39
N LYS A 347 23.84 10.44 -2.68
CA LYS A 347 24.19 9.09 -3.12
C LYS A 347 23.57 7.98 -2.25
N MET A 348 22.90 8.35 -1.17
CA MET A 348 22.24 7.41 -0.24
C MET A 348 21.09 8.08 0.50
N SER A 349 20.20 7.28 1.06
CA SER A 349 19.10 7.73 1.91
C SER A 349 19.60 8.36 3.20
N LEU A 350 18.72 9.09 3.90
CA LEU A 350 19.02 9.62 5.23
C LEU A 350 19.40 8.52 6.23
N ASP A 351 18.72 7.37 6.18
CA ASP A 351 19.00 6.27 7.08
C ASP A 351 20.39 5.67 6.81
N ALA A 352 20.71 5.45 5.54
CA ALA A 352 22.03 4.96 5.15
C ALA A 352 23.14 5.96 5.48
N LEU A 353 22.90 7.27 5.27
CA LEU A 353 23.85 8.33 5.63
C LEU A 353 24.07 8.36 7.15
N GLY A 354 23.01 8.31 7.94
CA GLY A 354 23.09 8.27 9.41
C GLY A 354 23.89 7.07 9.91
N ALA A 355 23.62 5.88 9.35
CA ALA A 355 24.37 4.66 9.65
C ALA A 355 25.84 4.77 9.25
N LYS A 356 26.13 5.32 8.06
CA LYS A 356 27.49 5.54 7.55
C LYS A 356 28.28 6.47 8.47
N LEU A 357 27.71 7.62 8.82
CA LEU A 357 28.36 8.57 9.74
C LEU A 357 28.63 7.96 11.12
N ASN A 358 27.73 7.12 11.60
CA ASN A 358 27.87 6.41 12.88
C ASN A 358 28.87 5.24 12.82
N SER A 359 29.29 4.80 11.65
CA SER A 359 30.32 3.77 11.48
C SER A 359 31.74 4.34 11.28
N GLU A 360 31.87 5.64 11.10
CA GLU A 360 33.15 6.31 10.82
C GLU A 360 33.63 7.12 12.02
N PRO A 361 34.97 7.23 12.24
CA PRO A 361 35.51 8.12 13.26
C PRO A 361 35.12 9.58 13.03
N TYR A 362 35.11 10.37 14.10
CA TYR A 362 34.71 11.79 14.05
C TYR A 362 35.55 12.60 13.01
N GLU A 363 36.84 12.31 12.89
CA GLU A 363 37.74 12.97 11.96
C GLU A 363 37.30 12.85 10.50
N ASN A 364 36.53 11.81 10.20
CA ASN A 364 35.96 11.53 8.87
C ASN A 364 34.59 12.18 8.65
N LEU A 365 33.98 12.84 9.64
CA LEU A 365 32.63 13.40 9.52
C LEU A 365 32.49 14.29 8.27
N ARG A 366 33.33 15.30 8.11
CA ARG A 366 33.26 16.25 6.97
C ARG A 366 33.58 15.58 5.63
N PRO A 367 34.67 14.80 5.48
CA PRO A 367 34.97 14.14 4.20
C PRO A 367 33.88 13.15 3.79
N VAL A 368 33.38 12.33 4.70
CA VAL A 368 32.31 11.37 4.42
C VAL A 368 31.02 12.08 4.07
N PHE A 369 30.60 13.10 4.84
CA PHE A 369 29.39 13.85 4.52
C PHE A 369 29.46 14.45 3.12
N LYS A 370 30.59 15.09 2.78
CA LYS A 370 30.83 15.67 1.44
C LYS A 370 30.82 14.61 0.33
N GLU A 371 31.42 13.45 0.56
CA GLU A 371 31.47 12.35 -0.41
C GLU A 371 30.07 11.88 -0.82
N TYR A 372 29.17 11.74 0.15
CA TYR A 372 27.84 11.18 -0.09
C TYR A 372 26.75 12.22 -0.34
N THR A 373 26.99 13.49 -0.06
CA THR A 373 26.00 14.55 -0.24
C THR A 373 26.42 15.68 -1.17
N GLY A 374 27.72 15.82 -1.40
CA GLY A 374 28.29 16.99 -2.11
C GLY A 374 28.32 18.27 -1.26
N ILE A 375 27.93 18.22 0.01
CA ILE A 375 27.82 19.37 0.91
C ILE A 375 29.11 19.50 1.73
N ASP A 376 29.70 20.71 1.73
CA ASP A 376 30.73 21.11 2.67
C ASP A 376 30.06 21.62 3.95
N LEU A 377 30.07 20.83 5.04
CA LEU A 377 29.49 21.21 6.31
C LEU A 377 30.12 22.48 6.87
N SER A 378 29.32 23.46 7.24
CA SER A 378 29.74 24.61 8.04
C SER A 378 30.12 24.20 9.47
N ASP A 379 30.81 25.07 10.20
CA ASP A 379 31.15 24.82 11.61
C ASP A 379 29.87 24.74 12.48
N GLU A 380 28.83 25.50 12.12
CA GLU A 380 27.52 25.46 12.78
C GLU A 380 26.85 24.11 12.60
N GLU A 381 26.81 23.57 11.39
CA GLU A 381 26.22 22.25 11.09
C GLU A 381 27.00 21.12 11.76
N VAL A 382 28.34 21.18 11.78
CA VAL A 382 29.14 20.24 12.55
C VAL A 382 28.80 20.32 14.02
N ASN A 383 28.69 21.54 14.58
CA ASN A 383 28.31 21.73 15.97
C ASN A 383 26.94 21.11 16.29
N LEU A 384 25.94 21.23 15.39
CA LEU A 384 24.64 20.56 15.53
C LEU A 384 24.81 19.02 15.56
N ILE A 385 25.59 18.46 14.66
CA ILE A 385 25.81 17.01 14.56
C ILE A 385 26.48 16.47 15.82
N ILE A 386 27.57 17.09 16.30
CA ILE A 386 28.31 16.58 17.47
C ILE A 386 27.52 16.72 18.78
N HIS A 387 26.57 17.63 18.83
CA HIS A 387 25.66 17.77 19.97
C HIS A 387 24.44 16.84 19.90
N SER A 388 24.17 16.19 18.76
CA SER A 388 23.08 15.22 18.64
C SER A 388 23.37 13.95 19.43
N LYS A 389 22.39 13.50 20.23
CA LYS A 389 22.48 12.24 20.98
C LYS A 389 22.50 10.99 20.09
N GLY A 390 22.02 11.12 18.86
CA GLY A 390 22.01 10.05 17.87
C GLY A 390 23.31 9.91 17.07
N TYR A 391 24.25 10.85 17.19
CA TYR A 391 25.59 10.72 16.60
C TYR A 391 26.54 10.01 17.57
N ASN A 392 26.88 8.75 17.29
CA ASN A 392 27.64 7.91 18.23
C ASN A 392 29.10 8.33 18.40
N ASN A 393 29.73 8.84 17.35
CA ASN A 393 31.17 9.15 17.28
C ASN A 393 31.51 10.62 17.61
N SER A 394 30.63 11.30 18.32
CA SER A 394 30.86 12.67 18.76
C SER A 394 32.05 12.75 19.73
N PRO A 395 32.94 13.76 19.58
CA PRO A 395 33.99 14.03 20.56
C PRO A 395 33.45 14.55 21.90
N ILE A 396 32.15 14.91 21.98
CA ILE A 396 31.50 15.41 23.19
C ILE A 396 30.84 14.22 23.90
N PRO A 397 31.13 13.97 25.20
CA PRO A 397 30.44 12.97 26.00
C PRO A 397 28.92 13.16 25.97
N LYS A 398 28.16 12.06 25.89
CA LYS A 398 26.71 12.08 25.66
C LYS A 398 25.93 12.91 26.70
N GLU A 399 26.43 12.93 27.92
CA GLU A 399 25.87 13.67 29.08
C GLU A 399 26.10 15.18 28.99
N GLN A 400 27.08 15.61 28.20
CA GLN A 400 27.45 17.02 28.02
C GLN A 400 26.83 17.61 26.73
N ARG A 401 26.17 16.80 25.91
CA ARG A 401 25.56 17.25 24.65
C ARG A 401 24.32 18.09 24.94
N LYS A 402 24.30 19.27 24.40
CA LYS A 402 23.14 20.18 24.45
C LYS A 402 22.48 20.18 23.08
N GLU A 403 21.54 19.27 22.88
CA GLU A 403 20.72 19.29 21.67
C GLU A 403 20.00 20.63 21.58
N GLN A 404 20.15 21.30 20.45
CA GLN A 404 19.37 22.49 20.19
C GLN A 404 17.91 22.06 20.02
N GLN A 405 17.06 22.53 20.95
CA GLN A 405 15.62 22.29 20.92
C GLN A 405 14.88 23.21 19.96
N ASP A 406 15.58 23.89 19.04
CA ASP A 406 14.96 24.77 18.08
C ASP A 406 14.14 23.96 17.07
N LYS A 407 12.94 23.73 17.56
CA LYS A 407 11.69 23.46 16.85
C LYS A 407 11.85 22.81 15.49
N PRO A 408 11.86 21.54 15.44
CA PRO A 408 11.82 20.86 14.17
C PRO A 408 10.38 20.83 13.67
N LEU A 409 10.23 21.26 12.47
CA LEU A 409 9.30 20.64 11.53
C LEU A 409 9.65 19.13 11.36
N TYR A 410 10.79 18.69 11.85
CA TYR A 410 11.42 17.38 11.66
C TYR A 410 11.47 16.62 12.99
N SER A 411 11.56 15.29 12.89
CA SER A 411 11.74 14.44 14.05
C SER A 411 12.95 14.90 14.90
N PRO A 412 12.87 14.89 16.24
CA PRO A 412 14.02 15.21 17.11
C PRO A 412 15.10 14.12 17.09
N SER A 413 15.11 13.23 16.12
CA SER A 413 16.09 12.18 15.90
C SER A 413 17.33 12.69 15.15
N PHE A 414 18.37 11.86 15.09
CA PHE A 414 19.56 12.16 14.28
C PHE A 414 19.20 12.23 12.79
N SER A 415 18.33 11.35 12.31
CA SER A 415 17.82 11.41 10.93
C SER A 415 17.07 12.72 10.66
N GLY A 416 16.28 13.23 11.62
CA GLY A 416 15.62 14.53 11.50
C GLY A 416 16.60 15.71 11.42
N LEU A 417 17.71 15.65 12.13
CA LEU A 417 18.77 16.65 12.00
C LEU A 417 19.44 16.59 10.63
N LEU A 418 19.77 15.39 10.15
CA LEU A 418 20.36 15.20 8.82
C LEU A 418 19.39 15.66 7.73
N SER A 419 18.09 15.33 7.87
CA SER A 419 17.02 15.81 6.96
C SER A 419 17.02 17.33 6.87
N LYS A 420 17.08 18.02 8.02
CA LYS A 420 17.15 19.49 8.06
C LYS A 420 18.36 20.01 7.31
N ILE A 421 19.55 19.49 7.61
CA ILE A 421 20.80 19.92 6.95
C ILE A 421 20.68 19.71 5.44
N LEU A 422 20.32 18.52 4.97
CA LEU A 422 20.19 18.24 3.54
C LEU A 422 19.14 19.15 2.88
N THR A 423 17.97 19.34 3.53
CA THR A 423 16.91 20.21 3.01
C THR A 423 17.36 21.67 2.90
N ASP A 424 18.14 22.17 3.87
CA ASP A 424 18.64 23.54 3.85
C ASP A 424 19.56 23.82 2.66
N HIS A 425 20.23 22.80 2.14
CA HIS A 425 21.07 22.87 0.94
C HIS A 425 20.30 22.61 -0.37
N THR A 426 18.99 22.39 -0.34
CA THR A 426 18.15 22.17 -1.53
C THR A 426 17.13 23.28 -1.74
N CYS A 427 16.37 23.20 -2.83
CA CYS A 427 15.20 24.07 -3.06
C CYS A 427 13.91 23.55 -2.41
N LEU A 428 13.96 22.46 -1.67
CA LEU A 428 12.79 21.81 -1.08
C LEU A 428 12.43 22.38 0.29
N ALA A 429 11.17 22.24 0.67
CA ALA A 429 10.68 22.43 2.02
C ALA A 429 9.56 21.42 2.33
N TRP A 430 9.30 21.23 3.63
CA TRP A 430 8.30 20.32 4.16
C TRP A 430 7.49 21.04 5.24
N THR A 431 6.24 20.69 5.42
CA THR A 431 5.37 21.30 6.45
C THR A 431 5.20 20.39 7.66
N THR A 432 5.36 19.08 7.50
CA THR A 432 5.15 18.07 8.55
C THR A 432 5.97 16.81 8.26
N GLY A 433 6.15 15.96 9.23
CA GLY A 433 6.56 14.57 9.06
C GLY A 433 5.37 13.59 9.06
N GLY A 434 4.12 14.08 8.97
CA GLY A 434 2.90 13.27 8.95
C GLY A 434 2.19 13.35 7.59
N HIS A 435 1.03 12.71 7.51
CA HIS A 435 0.15 12.78 6.32
C HIS A 435 -0.45 14.18 6.18
N THR A 436 -0.86 14.51 4.96
CA THR A 436 -1.53 15.77 4.62
C THR A 436 -2.84 15.48 3.88
N GLY A 437 -3.81 16.39 4.01
CA GLY A 437 -5.20 16.19 3.58
C GLY A 437 -5.53 16.77 2.21
N GLU A 438 -4.55 16.96 1.33
CA GLU A 438 -4.81 17.35 -0.05
C GLU A 438 -5.33 16.20 -0.90
N ASP A 439 -6.09 16.52 -1.97
CA ASP A 439 -6.46 15.55 -2.99
C ASP A 439 -5.20 14.99 -3.67
N VAL A 440 -5.26 13.69 -4.00
CA VAL A 440 -4.16 13.00 -4.70
C VAL A 440 -4.46 12.86 -6.19
N TYR A 441 -3.43 12.56 -6.98
CA TYR A 441 -3.56 12.37 -8.42
C TYR A 441 -4.26 11.06 -8.77
N LEU A 442 -4.88 11.04 -9.95
CA LEU A 442 -5.45 9.85 -10.58
C LEU A 442 -4.95 9.71 -12.01
N GLY A 443 -4.34 8.59 -12.31
CA GLY A 443 -3.99 8.14 -13.65
C GLY A 443 -4.77 6.87 -14.01
N CYS A 444 -5.15 6.73 -15.27
CA CYS A 444 -5.85 5.54 -15.74
C CYS A 444 -5.53 5.22 -17.20
N TYR A 445 -5.15 3.97 -17.45
CA TYR A 445 -5.18 3.38 -18.79
C TYR A 445 -6.30 2.33 -18.84
N ASN A 446 -7.27 2.52 -19.73
CA ASN A 446 -8.32 1.54 -19.98
C ASN A 446 -8.44 1.30 -21.50
N PRO A 447 -8.21 0.07 -22.01
CA PRO A 447 -8.29 -0.22 -23.44
C PRO A 447 -9.69 -0.02 -24.03
N LYS A 448 -10.73 0.11 -23.19
CA LYS A 448 -12.11 0.41 -23.61
C LYS A 448 -12.39 1.93 -23.67
N GLY A 449 -11.39 2.77 -23.35
CA GLY A 449 -11.47 4.23 -23.45
C GLY A 449 -12.30 4.93 -22.38
N GLN A 450 -12.83 4.21 -21.40
CA GLN A 450 -13.64 4.78 -20.31
C GLN A 450 -12.76 4.95 -19.06
N VAL A 451 -12.36 6.18 -18.77
CA VAL A 451 -11.51 6.53 -17.62
C VAL A 451 -12.25 7.48 -16.68
N PRO A 452 -12.02 7.40 -15.36
CA PRO A 452 -12.62 8.31 -14.40
C PRO A 452 -11.98 9.70 -14.54
N LEU A 453 -12.78 10.71 -14.91
CA LEU A 453 -12.30 12.07 -15.15
C LEU A 453 -12.68 12.99 -13.98
N GLY A 454 -11.87 14.02 -13.77
CA GLY A 454 -12.11 15.05 -12.77
C GLY A 454 -11.82 14.60 -11.34
N MET A 455 -12.53 15.15 -10.36
CA MET A 455 -12.38 14.80 -8.96
C MET A 455 -13.30 13.60 -8.64
N ASN A 456 -12.73 12.56 -8.07
CA ASN A 456 -13.42 11.37 -7.61
C ASN A 456 -13.20 11.20 -6.10
N THR A 457 -14.07 10.48 -5.42
CA THR A 457 -13.79 9.96 -4.08
C THR A 457 -13.13 8.59 -4.16
N ASN A 458 -12.49 8.16 -3.08
CA ASN A 458 -11.95 6.80 -2.99
C ASN A 458 -13.04 5.71 -3.18
N VAL A 459 -14.28 5.95 -2.71
CA VAL A 459 -15.45 5.08 -2.93
C VAL A 459 -15.84 5.01 -4.41
N GLU A 460 -15.89 6.15 -5.11
CA GLU A 460 -16.22 6.18 -6.54
C GLU A 460 -15.17 5.46 -7.39
N LEU A 461 -13.89 5.57 -7.02
CA LEU A 461 -12.82 4.83 -7.68
C LEU A 461 -12.93 3.32 -7.44
N ALA A 462 -13.31 2.90 -6.22
CA ALA A 462 -13.61 1.50 -5.93
C ALA A 462 -14.76 0.97 -6.78
N HIS A 463 -15.86 1.70 -6.88
CA HIS A 463 -17.01 1.34 -7.71
C HIS A 463 -16.65 1.23 -9.19
N TYR A 464 -15.76 2.11 -9.69
CA TYR A 464 -15.23 2.01 -11.04
C TYR A 464 -14.44 0.71 -11.24
N MET A 465 -13.55 0.34 -10.31
CA MET A 465 -12.80 -0.91 -10.41
C MET A 465 -13.69 -2.15 -10.29
N GLN A 466 -14.70 -2.13 -9.41
CA GLN A 466 -15.72 -3.19 -9.33
C GLN A 466 -16.46 -3.34 -10.68
N ALA A 467 -16.81 -2.23 -11.31
CA ALA A 467 -17.47 -2.23 -12.62
C ALA A 467 -16.57 -2.77 -13.73
N LEU A 468 -15.26 -2.47 -13.70
CA LEU A 468 -14.27 -3.04 -14.62
C LEU A 468 -14.20 -4.57 -14.56
N PHE A 469 -14.53 -5.19 -13.43
CA PHE A 469 -14.67 -6.66 -13.33
C PHE A 469 -16.12 -7.15 -13.46
N GLY A 470 -17.10 -6.26 -13.69
CA GLY A 470 -18.53 -6.62 -13.72
C GLY A 470 -19.06 -7.07 -12.36
N LEU A 471 -18.45 -6.58 -11.28
CA LEU A 471 -18.76 -6.90 -9.88
C LEU A 471 -19.43 -5.72 -9.13
N TYR A 472 -19.71 -4.60 -9.80
CA TYR A 472 -20.40 -3.47 -9.19
C TYR A 472 -21.75 -3.89 -8.61
N GLY A 473 -22.00 -3.54 -7.35
CA GLY A 473 -23.20 -3.92 -6.61
C GLY A 473 -23.25 -5.39 -6.15
N LYS A 474 -22.14 -6.15 -6.25
CA LYS A 474 -22.07 -7.56 -5.85
C LYS A 474 -21.15 -7.81 -4.67
N ILE A 475 -20.25 -6.87 -4.35
CA ILE A 475 -19.22 -7.07 -3.32
C ILE A 475 -19.85 -7.18 -1.94
N ASP A 476 -20.88 -6.38 -1.61
CA ASP A 476 -21.52 -6.41 -0.30
C ASP A 476 -22.20 -7.75 -0.02
N GLN A 477 -22.97 -8.28 -1.00
CA GLN A 477 -23.58 -9.61 -0.85
C GLN A 477 -22.51 -10.70 -0.75
N PHE A 478 -21.44 -10.61 -1.52
CA PHE A 478 -20.33 -11.54 -1.43
C PHE A 478 -19.66 -11.46 -0.06
N SER A 479 -19.46 -10.25 0.48
CA SER A 479 -18.91 -10.02 1.82
C SER A 479 -19.79 -10.69 2.90
N ASP A 480 -21.10 -10.49 2.85
CA ASP A 480 -22.05 -11.11 3.78
C ASP A 480 -22.08 -12.65 3.64
N ASP A 481 -21.80 -13.18 2.45
CA ASP A 481 -21.76 -14.63 2.20
C ASP A 481 -20.51 -15.30 2.76
N ILE A 482 -19.34 -14.65 2.68
CA ILE A 482 -18.07 -15.24 3.15
C ILE A 482 -17.71 -14.84 4.58
N PHE A 483 -18.28 -13.77 5.10
CA PHE A 483 -18.00 -13.23 6.44
C PHE A 483 -19.26 -13.11 7.29
N THR A 484 -19.99 -14.20 7.41
CA THR A 484 -21.12 -14.31 8.35
C THR A 484 -20.58 -14.55 9.77
N CYS A 485 -21.11 -13.83 10.77
CA CYS A 485 -20.74 -14.07 12.15
C CYS A 485 -21.05 -15.51 12.57
N HIS A 486 -20.17 -16.12 13.36
CA HIS A 486 -20.27 -17.54 13.74
C HIS A 486 -21.57 -17.88 14.49
N ASP A 487 -22.11 -16.96 15.30
CA ASP A 487 -23.38 -17.15 16.01
C ASP A 487 -24.58 -17.27 15.04
N VAL A 488 -24.49 -16.65 13.88
CA VAL A 488 -25.48 -16.75 12.79
C VAL A 488 -25.21 -17.99 11.93
N ALA A 489 -23.97 -18.23 11.52
CA ALA A 489 -23.60 -19.34 10.64
C ALA A 489 -23.83 -20.72 11.29
N PHE A 490 -23.69 -20.81 12.62
CA PHE A 490 -23.88 -22.03 13.40
C PHE A 490 -25.11 -21.98 14.31
N ASN A 491 -26.13 -21.19 13.95
CA ASN A 491 -27.38 -21.10 14.72
C ASN A 491 -27.98 -22.50 14.94
N GLY A 492 -28.29 -22.80 16.21
CA GLY A 492 -28.84 -24.10 16.63
C GLY A 492 -27.80 -25.19 16.89
N LEU A 493 -26.48 -24.86 16.80
CA LEU A 493 -25.40 -25.76 17.21
C LEU A 493 -24.69 -25.19 18.46
N ASP A 494 -24.06 -26.08 19.24
CA ASP A 494 -23.24 -25.68 20.38
C ASP A 494 -21.89 -25.14 19.89
N TYR A 495 -21.44 -23.98 20.37
CA TYR A 495 -20.14 -23.45 20.02
C TYR A 495 -19.43 -22.80 21.20
N LYS A 496 -18.10 -22.74 21.11
CA LYS A 496 -17.22 -22.13 22.10
C LYS A 496 -16.03 -21.48 21.41
N VAL A 497 -15.71 -20.27 21.81
CA VAL A 497 -14.44 -19.61 21.44
C VAL A 497 -13.39 -19.92 22.50
N GLU A 498 -12.29 -20.55 22.09
CA GLU A 498 -11.10 -20.75 22.93
C GLU A 498 -10.04 -19.70 22.59
N LYS A 499 -9.64 -18.96 23.62
CA LYS A 499 -8.57 -17.95 23.46
C LYS A 499 -7.24 -18.61 23.21
N ALA A 500 -6.32 -17.89 22.53
CA ALA A 500 -4.93 -18.30 22.39
C ALA A 500 -4.29 -18.50 23.76
N LYS A 501 -3.55 -19.61 23.94
CA LYS A 501 -2.89 -19.95 25.21
C LYS A 501 -1.43 -19.54 25.23
N ASP A 502 -0.79 -19.63 24.07
CA ASP A 502 0.64 -19.41 23.91
C ASP A 502 0.91 -18.24 22.97
N LYS A 503 2.06 -17.59 23.14
CA LYS A 503 2.52 -16.55 22.23
C LYS A 503 2.70 -17.17 20.82
N GLY A 504 2.09 -16.55 19.81
CA GLY A 504 2.12 -17.02 18.42
C GLY A 504 1.02 -18.04 18.07
N SER A 505 0.19 -18.48 19.04
CA SER A 505 -1.01 -19.25 18.73
C SER A 505 -2.23 -18.32 18.50
N PHE A 506 -3.20 -18.81 17.74
CA PHE A 506 -4.43 -18.09 17.44
C PHE A 506 -5.64 -18.67 18.19
N PRO A 507 -6.68 -17.84 18.47
CA PRO A 507 -7.94 -18.32 19.00
C PRO A 507 -8.58 -19.39 18.11
N LYS A 508 -9.39 -20.25 18.71
CA LYS A 508 -10.10 -21.32 18.00
C LYS A 508 -11.60 -21.25 18.26
N LEU A 509 -12.37 -21.46 17.22
CA LEU A 509 -13.81 -21.69 17.31
C LEU A 509 -14.05 -23.21 17.27
N ILE A 510 -14.69 -23.73 18.30
CA ILE A 510 -15.11 -25.13 18.37
C ILE A 510 -16.61 -25.18 18.26
N VAL A 511 -17.13 -25.90 17.27
CA VAL A 511 -18.58 -26.07 17.02
C VAL A 511 -18.92 -27.53 17.11
N LYS A 512 -19.98 -27.89 17.85
CA LYS A 512 -20.42 -29.26 18.05
C LYS A 512 -21.87 -29.43 17.59
N ASN A 513 -22.12 -30.48 16.81
CA ASN A 513 -23.46 -30.96 16.55
C ASN A 513 -23.79 -32.12 17.51
N SER A 514 -24.52 -31.83 18.57
CA SER A 514 -24.88 -32.81 19.61
C SER A 514 -25.81 -33.93 19.11
N ALA A 515 -26.47 -33.75 17.96
CA ALA A 515 -27.37 -34.77 17.38
C ALA A 515 -26.60 -35.95 16.72
N ASN A 516 -25.38 -35.70 16.19
CA ASN A 516 -24.58 -36.73 15.50
C ASN A 516 -23.13 -36.85 16.03
N GLY A 517 -22.78 -36.05 17.04
CA GLY A 517 -21.46 -36.07 17.68
C GLY A 517 -20.33 -35.46 16.88
N LYS A 518 -20.57 -34.92 15.68
CA LYS A 518 -19.53 -34.24 14.88
C LYS A 518 -19.08 -32.94 15.54
N MET A 519 -17.82 -32.66 15.43
CA MET A 519 -17.21 -31.43 15.93
C MET A 519 -16.34 -30.78 14.85
N MET A 520 -16.37 -29.45 14.75
CA MET A 520 -15.52 -28.66 13.88
C MET A 520 -14.65 -27.74 14.72
N THR A 521 -13.36 -27.68 14.39
CA THR A 521 -12.41 -26.75 14.99
C THR A 521 -11.87 -25.84 13.88
N ILE A 522 -12.01 -24.52 14.05
CA ILE A 522 -11.54 -23.47 13.14
C ILE A 522 -10.47 -22.67 13.87
N SER A 523 -9.29 -22.54 13.29
CA SER A 523 -8.24 -21.61 13.77
C SER A 523 -8.50 -20.23 13.19
N ALA A 524 -8.39 -19.18 14.01
CA ALA A 524 -8.53 -17.81 13.53
C ALA A 524 -7.47 -17.49 12.46
N PHE A 525 -7.85 -16.65 11.50
CA PHE A 525 -7.02 -16.12 10.41
C PHE A 525 -6.57 -17.15 9.37
N SER A 526 -6.97 -18.41 9.52
CA SER A 526 -6.72 -19.50 8.58
C SER A 526 -7.93 -19.76 7.70
N ASN A 527 -7.72 -20.48 6.60
CA ASN A 527 -8.79 -21.02 5.75
C ASN A 527 -9.07 -22.51 6.03
N ILE A 528 -8.53 -23.05 7.13
CA ILE A 528 -8.57 -24.48 7.45
C ILE A 528 -9.59 -24.73 8.57
N ALA A 529 -10.47 -25.73 8.37
CA ALA A 529 -11.31 -26.27 9.41
C ALA A 529 -11.10 -27.78 9.57
N GLN A 530 -10.97 -28.24 10.81
CA GLN A 530 -10.81 -29.66 11.17
C GLN A 530 -12.17 -30.20 11.63
N ILE A 531 -12.61 -31.29 11.05
CA ILE A 531 -13.83 -31.97 11.45
C ILE A 531 -13.45 -33.28 12.11
N SER A 532 -14.01 -33.55 13.28
CA SER A 532 -13.87 -34.80 14.00
C SER A 532 -15.23 -35.44 14.30
N GLY A 533 -15.28 -36.76 14.39
CA GLY A 533 -16.49 -37.56 14.61
C GLY A 533 -16.13 -39.03 14.43
N SER A 534 -16.95 -39.78 13.69
CA SER A 534 -16.62 -41.17 13.28
C SER A 534 -15.35 -41.22 12.40
N GLU A 535 -15.09 -40.14 11.66
CA GLU A 535 -13.87 -39.93 10.87
C GLU A 535 -13.35 -38.50 11.08
N SER A 536 -12.03 -38.32 11.02
CA SER A 536 -11.40 -37.01 11.06
C SER A 536 -11.09 -36.53 9.65
N LYS A 537 -11.43 -35.26 9.34
CA LYS A 537 -11.20 -34.66 8.03
C LYS A 537 -10.76 -33.21 8.18
N VAL A 538 -9.76 -32.82 7.38
CA VAL A 538 -9.38 -31.42 7.18
C VAL A 538 -10.08 -30.90 5.93
N ILE A 539 -10.67 -29.73 6.02
CA ILE A 539 -11.27 -29.03 4.88
C ILE A 539 -10.63 -27.66 4.72
N GLU A 540 -10.37 -27.28 3.49
CA GLU A 540 -9.95 -25.94 3.13
C GLU A 540 -11.12 -25.15 2.56
N ILE A 541 -11.27 -23.94 3.04
CA ILE A 541 -12.31 -23.00 2.65
C ILE A 541 -11.69 -22.00 1.66
N ALA A 542 -12.50 -21.43 0.78
CA ALA A 542 -12.03 -20.48 -0.21
C ALA A 542 -11.62 -19.12 0.39
N SER A 543 -12.16 -18.76 1.55
CA SER A 543 -11.89 -17.54 2.30
C SER A 543 -11.15 -17.82 3.59
N VAL A 544 -10.37 -16.86 4.06
CA VAL A 544 -9.87 -16.84 5.43
C VAL A 544 -11.01 -16.62 6.42
N MET A 545 -10.83 -17.02 7.67
CA MET A 545 -11.83 -16.91 8.73
C MET A 545 -11.32 -15.97 9.83
N PRO A 546 -11.57 -14.64 9.68
CA PRO A 546 -11.10 -13.64 10.64
C PRO A 546 -11.75 -13.80 12.01
N TYR A 547 -11.00 -13.43 13.04
CA TYR A 547 -11.49 -13.31 14.41
C TYR A 547 -11.27 -11.89 14.91
N VAL A 548 -12.31 -11.30 15.49
CA VAL A 548 -12.29 -9.96 16.09
C VAL A 548 -12.42 -10.09 17.60
N ASP A 549 -11.32 -9.88 18.30
CA ASP A 549 -11.25 -10.03 19.77
C ASP A 549 -12.11 -9.02 20.53
N ARG A 550 -12.30 -7.79 20.00
CA ARG A 550 -13.15 -6.76 20.59
C ARG A 550 -14.60 -7.17 20.71
N THR A 551 -15.09 -7.99 19.79
CA THR A 551 -16.47 -8.47 19.76
C THR A 551 -16.59 -9.95 20.09
N ASP A 552 -15.47 -10.63 20.27
CA ASP A 552 -15.36 -12.09 20.48
C ASP A 552 -16.01 -12.90 19.36
N LYS A 553 -15.88 -12.45 18.11
CA LYS A 553 -16.58 -13.01 16.97
C LYS A 553 -15.62 -13.56 15.91
N PHE A 554 -15.92 -14.79 15.47
CA PHE A 554 -15.39 -15.35 14.23
C PHE A 554 -16.33 -15.00 13.07
N TYR A 555 -15.74 -14.75 11.92
CA TYR A 555 -16.45 -14.56 10.67
C TYR A 555 -16.11 -15.71 9.72
N VAL A 556 -17.13 -16.41 9.25
CA VAL A 556 -17.00 -17.64 8.46
C VAL A 556 -18.01 -17.64 7.31
N PRO A 557 -17.84 -18.43 6.25
CA PRO A 557 -18.88 -18.57 5.25
C PRO A 557 -20.22 -19.00 5.86
N LYS A 558 -21.30 -18.42 5.39
CA LYS A 558 -22.65 -18.60 5.97
C LYS A 558 -23.15 -20.05 5.94
N ASP A 559 -22.62 -20.87 5.05
CA ASP A 559 -23.04 -22.25 4.86
C ASP A 559 -22.14 -23.30 5.57
N MET A 560 -21.23 -22.83 6.45
CA MET A 560 -20.26 -23.71 7.15
C MET A 560 -20.92 -24.83 7.94
N ALA A 561 -22.11 -24.63 8.50
CA ALA A 561 -22.84 -25.68 9.23
C ALA A 561 -23.14 -26.93 8.38
N LYS A 562 -23.11 -26.86 7.05
CA LYS A 562 -23.31 -28.01 6.15
C LYS A 562 -22.31 -29.16 6.39
N TYR A 563 -21.12 -28.85 6.83
CA TYR A 563 -20.07 -29.83 7.10
C TYR A 563 -20.27 -30.63 8.41
N LEU A 564 -21.18 -30.16 9.28
CA LEU A 564 -21.54 -30.82 10.54
C LEU A 564 -22.87 -31.64 10.46
N LYS A 565 -23.52 -31.62 9.31
CA LYS A 565 -24.74 -32.40 9.06
C LYS A 565 -24.46 -33.88 8.82
#